data_2404cb36d936179d84e8427ff3221848
#
_entry.id   2404cb36d936179d84e8427ff3221848
#
_cell.length_a   1.000
_cell.length_b   1.000
_cell.length_c   1.000
_cell.angle_alpha   90.00
_cell.angle_beta   90.00
_cell.angle_gamma   90.00
#
_symmetry.space_group_name_H-M   'P 1'
#
loop_
_entity.id
_entity.type
_entity.pdbx_description
1 polymer ?
#
loop_
_entity_poly.entity_id
_entity_poly.type
_entity_poly.pdbx_seq_one_letter_code
_entity_poly.pdbx_strand_id
1 'polypeptide(L)'
;MKHALKIIIPIVLVLAIIIGACWFFLIARRDVTETVFTYWGNHFFNAGRYNRAIFFYRQAARLNPKDARLATWLAEAYIRSGNYTKAEYTLVNAITQTPDSSELYIALCKTYVAQDKLLDAESMLNRITNDAVRAELDAMRPADPVIEPESGYYSEYIDVAISGTDGTVYAVLNSDFPSSERDLYTAPFTLAGGESKIVAISVGQNGLVSNAVYAGYTVGNVVEPVTISDSGLDAYVREQLGKTAAGTIMSDELWAVESLDLPDTVASLDDLPLFTGLRSLSLHHATTMDLTVLSRLPTLRTLDLSGCTLSTAAMETIVNLPDLTSLNLNGCAIVDISALAGLQKLEYLDLGNNSISDLTALSALLQLKELHLTNNPVTSLNNLKNCTELETLYADQCSITRIAGLADHTKLQTLNLSNNQISDISVLASCTALQNVNISNNAVTDIAVLAELPALVDLYAASNQLTSLPAFPAETPLWHVDISHNEIADLSGLAGNLSINFVYADYNKIASVEKLESCPMLVQMDLWDNPVSAEEVKKLQDVGIIVNYNPNYKEAEPAA
;
A
#
# COMPACT_ATOMS: atom_id res chain seq x y z
N MET A 1 33.42 55.84 12.02
CA MET A 1 32.76 55.81 10.70
C MET A 1 33.71 55.98 9.51
N LYS A 2 34.65 56.98 9.45
CA LYS A 2 35.53 57.19 8.28
C LYS A 2 36.55 56.07 7.98
N HIS A 3 36.92 55.21 8.95
CA HIS A 3 37.83 54.08 8.72
C HIS A 3 37.10 52.81 8.21
N ALA A 4 35.87 52.55 8.65
CA ALA A 4 35.07 51.47 8.14
C ALA A 4 34.66 51.67 6.67
N LEU A 5 34.39 52.89 6.26
CA LEU A 5 34.04 53.22 4.86
C LEU A 5 35.24 52.98 3.90
N LYS A 6 36.50 53.21 4.36
CA LYS A 6 37.73 52.95 3.55
C LYS A 6 38.01 51.48 3.29
N ILE A 7 37.48 50.56 4.08
CA ILE A 7 37.63 49.12 3.91
C ILE A 7 36.44 48.53 3.17
N ILE A 8 35.22 49.00 3.43
CA ILE A 8 33.99 48.49 2.82
C ILE A 8 33.89 48.85 1.34
N ILE A 9 34.24 50.10 0.94
CA ILE A 9 34.17 50.54 -0.45
C ILE A 9 35.02 49.67 -1.40
N PRO A 10 36.32 49.35 -1.14
CA PRO A 10 37.09 48.50 -2.03
C PRO A 10 36.57 47.05 -2.06
N ILE A 11 36.03 46.53 -0.95
CA ILE A 11 35.42 45.15 -0.91
C ILE A 11 34.17 45.12 -1.77
N VAL A 12 33.29 46.11 -1.68
CA VAL A 12 32.07 46.24 -2.51
C VAL A 12 32.45 46.39 -3.98
N LEU A 13 33.51 47.17 -4.29
CA LEU A 13 33.98 47.38 -5.66
C LEU A 13 34.59 46.09 -6.25
N VAL A 14 35.36 45.37 -5.48
CA VAL A 14 35.92 44.04 -5.89
C VAL A 14 34.79 43.03 -6.09
N LEU A 15 33.79 42.99 -5.19
CA LEU A 15 32.62 42.17 -5.35
C LEU A 15 31.78 42.54 -6.59
N ALA A 16 31.60 43.82 -6.86
CA ALA A 16 30.92 44.33 -8.06
C ALA A 16 31.66 43.98 -9.35
N ILE A 17 33.00 44.06 -9.34
CA ILE A 17 33.85 43.62 -10.47
C ILE A 17 33.79 42.11 -10.67
N ILE A 18 33.83 41.31 -9.59
CA ILE A 18 33.68 39.87 -9.66
C ILE A 18 32.27 39.50 -10.18
N ILE A 19 31.23 40.14 -9.67
CA ILE A 19 29.86 39.92 -10.13
C ILE A 19 29.71 40.35 -11.60
N GLY A 20 30.30 41.48 -11.98
CA GLY A 20 30.30 41.99 -13.38
C GLY A 20 31.09 41.07 -14.32
N ALA A 21 32.25 40.57 -13.88
CA ALA A 21 33.04 39.61 -14.63
C ALA A 21 32.29 38.24 -14.75
N CYS A 22 31.69 37.76 -13.67
CA CYS A 22 30.81 36.56 -13.71
C CYS A 22 29.62 36.77 -14.65
N TRP A 23 29.00 37.95 -14.61
CA TRP A 23 27.88 38.30 -15.47
C TRP A 23 28.29 38.39 -16.95
N PHE A 24 29.45 39.03 -17.21
CA PHE A 24 30.04 39.09 -18.55
C PHE A 24 30.42 37.74 -19.09
N PHE A 25 31.01 36.82 -18.27
CA PHE A 25 31.32 35.45 -18.65
C PHE A 25 30.05 34.64 -18.93
N LEU A 26 29.00 34.79 -18.10
CA LEU A 26 27.73 34.09 -18.26
C LEU A 26 26.96 34.52 -19.53
N ILE A 27 27.09 35.79 -19.95
CA ILE A 27 26.36 36.34 -21.11
C ILE A 27 27.20 36.31 -22.38
N ALA A 28 28.48 36.68 -22.32
CA ALA A 28 29.34 36.83 -23.51
C ALA A 28 30.02 35.54 -23.93
N ARG A 29 30.09 34.52 -23.05
CA ARG A 29 30.68 33.21 -23.32
C ARG A 29 29.72 32.09 -22.91
N ARG A 30 28.48 32.21 -23.36
CA ARG A 30 27.39 31.31 -23.03
C ARG A 30 27.72 29.84 -23.40
N ASP A 31 28.39 29.63 -24.52
CA ASP A 31 28.90 28.35 -25.03
C ASP A 31 29.92 27.70 -24.08
N VAL A 32 30.90 28.47 -23.60
CA VAL A 32 31.92 27.96 -22.66
C VAL A 32 31.29 27.62 -21.31
N THR A 33 30.36 28.44 -20.84
CA THR A 33 29.67 28.23 -19.56
C THR A 33 28.78 27.00 -19.61
N GLU A 34 28.05 26.77 -20.72
CA GLU A 34 27.28 25.56 -20.97
C GLU A 34 28.18 24.31 -20.92
N THR A 35 29.33 24.35 -21.65
CA THR A 35 30.30 23.24 -21.67
C THR A 35 30.85 22.92 -20.27
N VAL A 36 31.13 23.92 -19.44
CA VAL A 36 31.60 23.73 -18.06
C VAL A 36 30.50 23.06 -17.19
N PHE A 37 29.25 23.53 -17.29
CA PHE A 37 28.15 22.92 -16.54
C PHE A 37 27.90 21.48 -17.02
N THR A 38 27.94 21.23 -18.31
CA THR A 38 27.82 19.89 -18.88
C THR A 38 28.92 18.96 -18.39
N TYR A 39 30.17 19.42 -18.38
CA TYR A 39 31.32 18.64 -17.87
C TYR A 39 31.10 18.24 -16.40
N TRP A 40 30.73 19.19 -15.53
CA TRP A 40 30.48 18.88 -14.12
C TRP A 40 29.23 18.01 -13.94
N GLY A 41 28.19 18.20 -14.75
CA GLY A 41 27.02 17.34 -14.80
C GLY A 41 27.42 15.89 -15.05
N ASN A 42 28.19 15.63 -16.12
CA ASN A 42 28.69 14.31 -16.48
C ASN A 42 29.59 13.71 -15.38
N HIS A 43 30.49 14.55 -14.80
CA HIS A 43 31.39 14.12 -13.73
C HIS A 43 30.59 13.60 -12.51
N PHE A 44 29.58 14.35 -12.06
CA PHE A 44 28.75 13.94 -10.91
C PHE A 44 27.81 12.78 -11.25
N PHE A 45 27.30 12.71 -12.46
CA PHE A 45 26.46 11.61 -12.93
C PHE A 45 27.26 10.30 -12.91
N ASN A 46 28.46 10.28 -13.48
CA ASN A 46 29.34 9.11 -13.50
C ASN A 46 29.81 8.69 -12.09
N ALA A 47 29.84 9.64 -11.16
CA ALA A 47 30.14 9.37 -9.75
C ALA A 47 28.92 8.92 -8.92
N GLY A 48 27.75 8.67 -9.54
CA GLY A 48 26.50 8.29 -8.87
C GLY A 48 25.87 9.41 -8.02
N ARG A 49 26.36 10.65 -8.16
CA ARG A 49 25.88 11.80 -7.37
C ARG A 49 24.79 12.57 -8.12
N TYR A 50 23.67 11.91 -8.38
CA TYR A 50 22.62 12.37 -9.30
C TYR A 50 22.04 13.74 -8.92
N ASN A 51 21.81 14.04 -7.65
CA ASN A 51 21.30 15.35 -7.22
C ASN A 51 22.23 16.52 -7.58
N ARG A 52 23.55 16.28 -7.58
CA ARG A 52 24.53 17.29 -8.03
C ARG A 52 24.56 17.37 -9.55
N ALA A 53 24.50 16.24 -10.25
CA ALA A 53 24.39 16.21 -11.71
C ALA A 53 23.16 17.00 -12.19
N ILE A 54 21.99 16.79 -11.57
CA ILE A 54 20.73 17.53 -11.84
C ILE A 54 20.96 19.05 -11.73
N PHE A 55 21.66 19.50 -10.68
CA PHE A 55 21.93 20.93 -10.53
C PHE A 55 22.70 21.48 -11.75
N PHE A 56 23.79 20.82 -12.16
CA PHE A 56 24.63 21.27 -13.26
C PHE A 56 23.93 21.16 -14.62
N TYR A 57 23.27 20.05 -14.90
CA TYR A 57 22.50 19.89 -16.15
C TYR A 57 21.36 20.90 -16.27
N ARG A 58 20.69 21.25 -15.17
CA ARG A 58 19.66 22.34 -15.17
C ARG A 58 20.25 23.68 -15.52
N GLN A 59 21.48 23.99 -15.07
CA GLN A 59 22.14 25.25 -15.46
C GLN A 59 22.51 25.23 -16.94
N ALA A 60 23.06 24.11 -17.44
CA ALA A 60 23.37 23.95 -18.86
C ALA A 60 22.11 24.07 -19.74
N ALA A 61 21.05 23.38 -19.39
CA ALA A 61 19.75 23.43 -20.14
C ALA A 61 19.11 24.83 -20.14
N ARG A 62 19.30 25.65 -19.09
CA ARG A 62 18.87 27.05 -19.08
C ARG A 62 19.62 27.92 -20.08
N LEU A 63 20.90 27.60 -20.30
CA LEU A 63 21.73 28.30 -21.28
C LEU A 63 21.39 27.89 -22.70
N ASN A 64 21.08 26.62 -22.91
CA ASN A 64 20.70 26.09 -24.23
C ASN A 64 19.45 25.19 -24.14
N PRO A 65 18.26 25.81 -24.06
CA PRO A 65 17.00 25.05 -23.86
C PRO A 65 16.56 24.22 -25.06
N LYS A 66 17.20 24.41 -26.23
CA LYS A 66 16.91 23.65 -27.46
C LYS A 66 17.88 22.48 -27.67
N ASP A 67 18.87 22.27 -26.83
CA ASP A 67 19.75 21.11 -26.93
C ASP A 67 19.04 19.87 -26.33
N ALA A 68 18.58 18.99 -27.21
CA ALA A 68 17.89 17.75 -26.86
C ALA A 68 18.73 16.85 -25.94
N ARG A 69 20.08 16.81 -26.13
CA ARG A 69 20.99 16.01 -25.32
C ARG A 69 21.01 16.46 -23.86
N LEU A 70 20.98 17.79 -23.62
CA LEU A 70 20.94 18.32 -22.24
C LEU A 70 19.64 17.95 -21.53
N ALA A 71 18.53 17.95 -22.25
CA ALA A 71 17.25 17.54 -21.73
C ALA A 71 17.22 16.03 -21.40
N THR A 72 17.82 15.20 -22.29
CA THR A 72 17.91 13.75 -22.06
C THR A 72 18.82 13.42 -20.87
N TRP A 73 19.98 14.06 -20.75
CA TRP A 73 20.89 13.85 -19.61
C TRP A 73 20.29 14.31 -18.29
N LEU A 74 19.56 15.43 -18.30
CA LEU A 74 18.86 15.92 -17.12
C LEU A 74 17.73 14.95 -16.72
N ALA A 75 16.97 14.43 -17.67
CA ALA A 75 15.94 13.45 -17.43
C ALA A 75 16.53 12.13 -16.89
N GLU A 76 17.61 11.63 -17.47
CA GLU A 76 18.30 10.43 -16.97
C GLU A 76 18.80 10.62 -15.53
N ALA A 77 19.33 11.80 -15.20
CA ALA A 77 19.73 12.10 -13.82
C ALA A 77 18.52 12.13 -12.85
N TYR A 78 17.37 12.60 -13.30
CA TYR A 78 16.13 12.53 -12.53
C TYR A 78 15.65 11.08 -12.34
N ILE A 79 15.69 10.25 -13.39
CA ILE A 79 15.34 8.81 -13.32
C ILE A 79 16.22 8.12 -12.30
N ARG A 80 17.57 8.29 -12.40
CA ARG A 80 18.54 7.70 -11.46
C ARG A 80 18.39 8.19 -10.02
N SER A 81 17.75 9.33 -9.82
CA SER A 81 17.44 9.87 -8.48
C SER A 81 16.03 9.47 -7.99
N GLY A 82 15.28 8.65 -8.75
CA GLY A 82 13.91 8.25 -8.44
C GLY A 82 12.84 9.31 -8.71
N ASN A 83 13.19 10.41 -9.40
CA ASN A 83 12.25 11.52 -9.64
C ASN A 83 11.67 11.49 -11.06
N TYR A 84 10.89 10.49 -11.35
CA TYR A 84 10.33 10.22 -12.69
C TYR A 84 9.43 11.35 -13.19
N THR A 85 8.60 11.94 -12.33
CA THR A 85 7.70 13.05 -12.71
C THR A 85 8.47 14.25 -13.26
N LYS A 86 9.65 14.56 -12.67
CA LYS A 86 10.48 15.66 -13.19
C LYS A 86 11.20 15.30 -14.47
N ALA A 87 11.57 14.03 -14.64
CA ALA A 87 12.13 13.54 -15.91
C ALA A 87 11.10 13.70 -17.04
N GLU A 88 9.89 13.20 -16.84
CA GLU A 88 8.77 13.31 -17.77
C GLU A 88 8.48 14.78 -18.14
N TYR A 89 8.30 15.66 -17.13
CA TYR A 89 8.07 17.09 -17.36
C TYR A 89 9.20 17.75 -18.17
N THR A 90 10.45 17.40 -17.88
CA THR A 90 11.62 17.93 -18.60
C THR A 90 11.60 17.54 -20.06
N LEU A 91 11.31 16.28 -20.37
CA LEU A 91 11.28 15.77 -21.74
C LEU A 91 10.09 16.28 -22.54
N VAL A 92 8.89 16.32 -21.93
CA VAL A 92 7.69 16.86 -22.59
C VAL A 92 7.92 18.33 -22.96
N ASN A 93 8.50 19.14 -22.06
CA ASN A 93 8.83 20.54 -22.38
C ASN A 93 9.90 20.65 -23.49
N ALA A 94 10.90 19.78 -23.49
CA ALA A 94 11.91 19.79 -24.56
C ALA A 94 11.31 19.41 -25.92
N ILE A 95 10.43 18.42 -25.98
CA ILE A 95 9.71 18.02 -27.19
C ILE A 95 8.87 19.18 -27.77
N THR A 96 8.23 19.98 -26.91
CA THR A 96 7.48 21.17 -27.40
C THR A 96 8.36 22.21 -28.08
N GLN A 97 9.66 22.25 -27.77
CA GLN A 97 10.62 23.20 -28.34
C GLN A 97 11.40 22.62 -29.53
N THR A 98 11.61 21.31 -29.54
CA THR A 98 12.34 20.57 -30.58
C THR A 98 11.58 19.26 -30.91
N PRO A 99 10.43 19.36 -31.58
CA PRO A 99 9.57 18.21 -31.89
C PRO A 99 10.16 17.25 -32.93
N ASP A 100 11.24 17.60 -33.56
CA ASP A 100 11.98 16.84 -34.60
C ASP A 100 13.13 16.02 -34.01
N SER A 101 13.30 15.98 -32.71
CA SER A 101 14.36 15.18 -32.08
C SER A 101 13.82 13.81 -31.62
N SER A 102 14.12 12.77 -32.38
CA SER A 102 13.81 11.37 -32.02
C SER A 102 14.42 10.96 -30.68
N GLU A 103 15.60 11.49 -30.33
CA GLU A 103 16.28 11.26 -29.05
C GLU A 103 15.41 11.61 -27.83
N LEU A 104 14.63 12.69 -27.90
CA LEU A 104 13.73 13.10 -26.81
C LEU A 104 12.57 12.11 -26.62
N TYR A 105 12.00 11.62 -27.72
CA TYR A 105 10.92 10.62 -27.63
C TYR A 105 11.43 9.28 -27.10
N ILE A 106 12.64 8.85 -27.49
CA ILE A 106 13.29 7.66 -26.93
C ILE A 106 13.48 7.83 -25.41
N ALA A 107 13.98 8.97 -24.97
CA ALA A 107 14.18 9.24 -23.54
C ALA A 107 12.86 9.29 -22.76
N LEU A 108 11.79 9.85 -23.36
CA LEU A 108 10.46 9.88 -22.75
C LEU A 108 9.85 8.48 -22.68
N CYS A 109 10.01 7.66 -23.73
CA CYS A 109 9.57 6.28 -23.73
C CYS A 109 10.26 5.47 -22.62
N LYS A 110 11.60 5.59 -22.49
CA LYS A 110 12.36 5.00 -21.37
C LYS A 110 11.85 5.46 -20.00
N THR A 111 11.46 6.72 -19.89
CA THR A 111 10.93 7.27 -18.65
C THR A 111 9.59 6.63 -18.29
N TYR A 112 8.71 6.40 -19.27
CA TYR A 112 7.46 5.69 -19.07
C TYR A 112 7.67 4.22 -18.71
N VAL A 113 8.55 3.52 -19.43
CA VAL A 113 8.91 2.13 -19.13
C VAL A 113 9.45 2.02 -17.69
N ALA A 114 10.33 2.94 -17.27
CA ALA A 114 10.87 2.96 -15.91
C ALA A 114 9.85 3.32 -14.81
N GLN A 115 8.66 3.79 -15.19
CA GLN A 115 7.52 4.04 -14.30
C GLN A 115 6.45 2.94 -14.39
N ASP A 116 6.72 1.85 -15.10
CA ASP A 116 5.74 0.82 -15.41
C ASP A 116 4.49 1.31 -16.18
N LYS A 117 4.67 2.34 -17.03
CA LYS A 117 3.61 2.97 -17.84
C LYS A 117 3.73 2.57 -19.30
N LEU A 118 3.65 1.27 -19.59
CA LEU A 118 3.82 0.75 -20.96
C LEU A 118 2.76 1.28 -21.95
N LEU A 119 1.51 1.44 -21.48
CA LEU A 119 0.42 2.01 -22.26
C LEU A 119 0.69 3.48 -22.65
N ASP A 120 1.23 4.26 -21.73
CA ASP A 120 1.58 5.66 -21.99
C ASP A 120 2.75 5.74 -22.99
N ALA A 121 3.73 4.84 -22.87
CA ALA A 121 4.86 4.74 -23.79
C ALA A 121 4.38 4.43 -25.23
N GLU A 122 3.53 3.43 -25.40
CA GLU A 122 2.93 3.09 -26.70
C GLU A 122 2.08 4.22 -27.25
N SER A 123 1.17 4.74 -26.43
CA SER A 123 0.26 5.84 -26.82
C SER A 123 1.03 7.09 -27.24
N MET A 124 2.12 7.41 -26.56
CA MET A 124 2.98 8.55 -26.91
C MET A 124 3.61 8.36 -28.29
N LEU A 125 4.20 7.18 -28.55
CA LEU A 125 4.83 6.87 -29.85
C LEU A 125 3.80 6.91 -31.00
N ASN A 126 2.60 6.38 -30.77
CA ASN A 126 1.54 6.33 -31.79
C ASN A 126 0.90 7.71 -32.08
N ARG A 127 1.08 8.70 -31.21
CA ARG A 127 0.55 10.07 -31.38
C ARG A 127 1.54 11.05 -32.00
N ILE A 128 2.75 10.65 -32.35
CA ILE A 128 3.73 11.53 -33.00
C ILE A 128 3.19 11.99 -34.34
N THR A 129 3.13 13.30 -34.55
CA THR A 129 2.58 13.93 -35.76
C THR A 129 3.64 14.25 -36.82
N ASN A 130 4.92 14.27 -36.46
CA ASN A 130 6.03 14.47 -37.37
C ASN A 130 6.36 13.15 -38.08
N ASP A 131 6.04 13.04 -39.35
CA ASP A 131 6.18 11.80 -40.13
C ASP A 131 7.64 11.32 -40.24
N ALA A 132 8.61 12.24 -40.30
CA ALA A 132 10.04 11.87 -40.36
C ALA A 132 10.52 11.26 -39.06
N VAL A 133 10.17 11.87 -37.90
CA VAL A 133 10.49 11.35 -36.58
C VAL A 133 9.77 10.04 -36.31
N ARG A 134 8.50 9.94 -36.72
CA ARG A 134 7.73 8.71 -36.59
C ARG A 134 8.41 7.57 -37.37
N ALA A 135 8.74 7.78 -38.64
CA ALA A 135 9.38 6.76 -39.47
C ALA A 135 10.76 6.32 -38.92
N GLU A 136 11.53 7.26 -38.38
CA GLU A 136 12.80 6.94 -37.72
C GLU A 136 12.59 6.08 -36.45
N LEU A 137 11.63 6.43 -35.62
CA LEU A 137 11.34 5.70 -34.37
C LEU A 137 10.73 4.32 -34.66
N ASP A 138 9.81 4.23 -35.62
CA ASP A 138 9.19 2.95 -36.06
C ASP A 138 10.24 1.96 -36.59
N ALA A 139 11.29 2.46 -37.26
CA ALA A 139 12.41 1.62 -37.68
C ALA A 139 13.30 1.10 -36.54
N MET A 140 13.22 1.72 -35.36
CA MET A 140 13.99 1.36 -34.16
C MET A 140 13.16 0.63 -33.12
N ARG A 141 11.83 0.58 -33.27
CA ARG A 141 10.96 -0.15 -32.34
C ARG A 141 11.21 -1.65 -32.43
N PRO A 142 11.08 -2.40 -31.32
CA PRO A 142 11.05 -3.85 -31.40
C PRO A 142 9.84 -4.30 -32.22
N ALA A 143 9.96 -5.46 -32.90
CA ALA A 143 8.84 -6.07 -33.59
C ALA A 143 7.67 -6.34 -32.63
N ASP A 144 6.46 -6.24 -33.18
CA ASP A 144 5.26 -6.57 -32.39
C ASP A 144 5.30 -8.05 -31.96
N PRO A 145 4.87 -8.39 -30.75
CA PRO A 145 4.80 -9.79 -30.31
C PRO A 145 3.87 -10.61 -31.22
N VAL A 146 4.20 -11.86 -31.43
CA VAL A 146 3.33 -12.81 -32.12
C VAL A 146 2.69 -13.73 -31.12
N ILE A 147 1.36 -13.79 -31.09
CA ILE A 147 0.58 -14.64 -30.22
C ILE A 147 0.03 -15.81 -31.05
N GLU A 148 0.37 -17.02 -30.67
CA GLU A 148 -0.08 -18.24 -31.35
C GLU A 148 -0.79 -19.16 -30.33
N PRO A 149 -1.87 -19.84 -30.78
CA PRO A 149 -2.54 -19.76 -32.09
C PRO A 149 -3.28 -18.43 -32.28
N GLU A 150 -3.76 -18.16 -33.51
CA GLU A 150 -4.55 -16.94 -33.81
C GLU A 150 -5.82 -16.84 -32.95
N SER A 151 -6.30 -15.60 -32.80
CA SER A 151 -7.57 -15.34 -32.09
C SER A 151 -8.74 -16.10 -32.74
N GLY A 152 -9.60 -16.69 -31.90
CA GLY A 152 -10.74 -17.43 -32.46
C GLY A 152 -11.46 -18.33 -31.46
N TYR A 153 -12.36 -19.15 -32.01
CA TYR A 153 -13.04 -20.20 -31.26
C TYR A 153 -12.28 -21.52 -31.43
N TYR A 154 -12.07 -22.20 -30.30
CA TYR A 154 -11.43 -23.52 -30.20
C TYR A 154 -12.35 -24.46 -29.40
N SER A 155 -12.55 -25.65 -29.89
CA SER A 155 -13.41 -26.64 -29.25
C SER A 155 -12.72 -27.38 -28.10
N GLU A 156 -11.40 -27.26 -27.97
CA GLU A 156 -10.57 -27.92 -26.96
C GLU A 156 -9.62 -26.90 -26.33
N TYR A 157 -9.00 -27.24 -25.20
CA TYR A 157 -7.95 -26.44 -24.57
C TYR A 157 -6.84 -26.15 -25.56
N ILE A 158 -6.31 -24.94 -25.49
CA ILE A 158 -5.22 -24.49 -26.35
C ILE A 158 -4.05 -24.00 -25.53
N ASP A 159 -2.85 -24.34 -25.97
CA ASP A 159 -1.64 -23.72 -25.46
C ASP A 159 -1.35 -22.44 -26.25
N VAL A 160 -1.24 -21.35 -25.54
CA VAL A 160 -0.89 -20.07 -26.12
C VAL A 160 0.58 -19.79 -25.90
N ALA A 161 1.29 -19.58 -26.99
CA ALA A 161 2.68 -19.14 -27.00
C ALA A 161 2.79 -17.72 -27.50
N ILE A 162 3.64 -16.91 -26.86
CA ILE A 162 3.92 -15.54 -27.28
C ILE A 162 5.40 -15.44 -27.60
N SER A 163 5.73 -14.92 -28.77
CA SER A 163 7.11 -14.75 -29.19
C SER A 163 7.40 -13.29 -29.57
N GLY A 164 8.62 -12.85 -29.28
CA GLY A 164 9.13 -11.54 -29.68
C GLY A 164 10.59 -11.69 -30.09
N THR A 165 11.01 -11.05 -31.17
CA THR A 165 12.35 -11.23 -31.76
C THR A 165 13.39 -10.28 -31.20
N ASP A 166 13.00 -9.05 -30.80
CA ASP A 166 13.96 -7.95 -30.56
C ASP A 166 13.78 -7.25 -29.21
N GLY A 167 13.16 -7.93 -28.23
CA GLY A 167 12.89 -7.31 -26.94
C GLY A 167 12.40 -8.30 -25.88
N THR A 168 12.16 -7.76 -24.69
CA THR A 168 11.52 -8.48 -23.61
C THR A 168 10.01 -8.38 -23.77
N VAL A 169 9.31 -9.51 -23.79
CA VAL A 169 7.86 -9.57 -23.95
C VAL A 169 7.19 -9.52 -22.59
N TYR A 170 6.19 -8.68 -22.47
CA TYR A 170 5.28 -8.60 -21.33
C TYR A 170 3.87 -8.92 -21.81
N ALA A 171 3.15 -9.76 -21.10
CA ALA A 171 1.81 -10.18 -21.50
C ALA A 171 0.90 -10.40 -20.30
N VAL A 172 -0.38 -10.06 -20.46
CA VAL A 172 -1.39 -10.20 -19.43
C VAL A 172 -2.61 -10.93 -19.99
N LEU A 173 -3.21 -11.76 -19.12
CA LEU A 173 -4.44 -12.49 -19.40
C LEU A 173 -5.61 -11.84 -18.67
N ASN A 174 -6.68 -11.51 -19.40
CA ASN A 174 -7.95 -10.97 -18.88
C ASN A 174 -7.80 -9.66 -18.06
N SER A 175 -6.75 -8.90 -18.33
CA SER A 175 -6.50 -7.59 -17.74
C SER A 175 -6.34 -6.54 -18.85
N ASP A 176 -6.30 -5.25 -18.47
CA ASP A 176 -6.35 -4.18 -19.46
C ASP A 176 -5.04 -3.98 -20.22
N PHE A 177 -3.89 -3.99 -19.52
CA PHE A 177 -2.59 -3.79 -20.14
C PHE A 177 -1.45 -4.38 -19.29
N PRO A 178 -0.36 -4.89 -19.92
CA PRO A 178 0.77 -5.46 -19.18
C PRO A 178 1.57 -4.45 -18.37
N SER A 179 2.10 -4.92 -17.23
CA SER A 179 3.08 -4.24 -16.38
C SER A 179 4.49 -4.76 -16.69
N SER A 180 5.47 -3.86 -16.84
CA SER A 180 6.88 -4.26 -17.03
C SER A 180 7.53 -4.83 -15.76
N GLU A 181 6.92 -4.64 -14.61
CA GLU A 181 7.43 -5.14 -13.34
C GLU A 181 6.88 -6.55 -13.00
N ARG A 182 5.68 -6.89 -13.49
CA ARG A 182 4.95 -8.09 -13.06
C ARG A 182 4.63 -9.08 -14.17
N ASP A 183 4.39 -8.61 -15.38
CA ASP A 183 3.78 -9.42 -16.43
C ASP A 183 4.81 -9.90 -17.46
N LEU A 184 6.03 -10.21 -16.99
CA LEU A 184 7.07 -10.79 -17.83
C LEU A 184 6.62 -12.14 -18.39
N TYR A 185 6.50 -12.23 -19.69
CA TYR A 185 6.19 -13.51 -20.34
C TYR A 185 7.42 -14.42 -20.37
N THR A 186 7.29 -15.61 -19.81
CA THR A 186 8.42 -16.56 -19.65
C THR A 186 8.17 -17.91 -20.31
N ALA A 187 6.90 -18.33 -20.45
CA ALA A 187 6.55 -19.64 -20.99
C ALA A 187 5.13 -19.66 -21.55
N PRO A 188 4.82 -20.60 -22.48
CA PRO A 188 3.45 -20.86 -22.93
C PRO A 188 2.53 -21.23 -21.76
N PHE A 189 1.25 -20.90 -21.90
CA PHE A 189 0.22 -21.25 -20.91
C PHE A 189 -1.03 -21.78 -21.62
N THR A 190 -1.76 -22.66 -20.93
CA THR A 190 -2.97 -23.28 -21.46
C THR A 190 -4.19 -22.42 -21.15
N LEU A 191 -5.03 -22.14 -22.14
CA LEU A 191 -6.37 -21.57 -21.95
C LEU A 191 -7.39 -22.71 -21.81
N ALA A 192 -8.08 -22.69 -20.69
CA ALA A 192 -9.23 -23.54 -20.42
C ALA A 192 -10.52 -22.93 -20.98
N GLY A 193 -11.64 -23.63 -20.86
CA GLY A 193 -12.93 -23.19 -21.40
C GLY A 193 -13.39 -21.81 -20.95
N GLY A 194 -14.03 -21.07 -21.84
CA GLY A 194 -14.53 -19.71 -21.63
C GLY A 194 -13.90 -18.67 -22.54
N GLU A 195 -14.24 -17.41 -22.29
CA GLU A 195 -13.67 -16.27 -23.02
C GLU A 195 -12.39 -15.78 -22.34
N SER A 196 -11.36 -15.55 -23.13
CA SER A 196 -10.08 -15.01 -22.67
C SER A 196 -9.57 -13.93 -23.60
N LYS A 197 -8.97 -12.89 -23.01
CA LYS A 197 -8.30 -11.82 -23.74
C LYS A 197 -6.84 -11.75 -23.30
N ILE A 198 -5.94 -11.70 -24.28
CA ILE A 198 -4.51 -11.53 -24.05
C ILE A 198 -4.08 -10.19 -24.62
N VAL A 199 -3.25 -9.47 -23.90
CA VAL A 199 -2.57 -8.27 -24.40
C VAL A 199 -1.08 -8.47 -24.20
N ALA A 200 -0.29 -8.31 -25.26
CA ALA A 200 1.16 -8.46 -25.22
C ALA A 200 1.86 -7.26 -25.85
N ILE A 201 3.01 -6.87 -25.29
CA ILE A 201 3.87 -5.79 -25.79
C ILE A 201 5.34 -6.17 -25.61
N SER A 202 6.21 -5.75 -26.54
CA SER A 202 7.67 -5.92 -26.42
C SER A 202 8.35 -4.63 -26.01
N VAL A 203 9.36 -4.73 -25.13
CA VAL A 203 10.24 -3.63 -24.76
C VAL A 203 11.64 -3.92 -25.29
N GLY A 204 12.13 -3.10 -26.21
CA GLY A 204 13.44 -3.23 -26.82
C GLY A 204 14.58 -2.78 -25.91
N GLN A 205 15.81 -3.22 -26.17
CA GLN A 205 17.01 -2.79 -25.43
C GLN A 205 17.25 -1.28 -25.51
N ASN A 206 16.78 -0.62 -26.54
CA ASN A 206 16.83 0.83 -26.71
C ASN A 206 15.76 1.56 -25.88
N GLY A 207 14.89 0.83 -25.16
CA GLY A 207 13.83 1.34 -24.31
C GLY A 207 12.57 1.81 -25.06
N LEU A 208 12.50 1.58 -26.38
CA LEU A 208 11.27 1.74 -27.13
C LEU A 208 10.36 0.52 -26.95
N VAL A 209 9.06 0.74 -27.09
CA VAL A 209 8.05 -0.34 -27.04
C VAL A 209 7.49 -0.63 -28.44
N SER A 210 7.07 -1.88 -28.67
CA SER A 210 6.31 -2.28 -29.85
C SER A 210 4.90 -1.66 -29.86
N ASN A 211 4.08 -1.96 -30.86
CA ASN A 211 2.63 -1.87 -30.69
C ASN A 211 2.17 -3.01 -29.76
N ALA A 212 1.10 -2.76 -29.03
CA ALA A 212 0.45 -3.81 -28.26
C ALA A 212 -0.36 -4.71 -29.21
N VAL A 213 -0.25 -6.02 -29.00
CA VAL A 213 -1.00 -7.03 -29.74
C VAL A 213 -2.10 -7.57 -28.84
N TYR A 214 -3.31 -7.63 -29.37
CA TYR A 214 -4.50 -8.10 -28.68
C TYR A 214 -4.97 -9.40 -29.32
N ALA A 215 -5.20 -10.43 -28.50
CA ALA A 215 -5.79 -11.69 -28.95
C ALA A 215 -6.99 -12.04 -28.06
N GLY A 216 -8.07 -12.45 -28.69
CA GLY A 216 -9.29 -12.91 -28.02
C GLY A 216 -9.57 -14.36 -28.37
N TYR A 217 -9.86 -15.16 -27.35
CA TYR A 217 -10.15 -16.58 -27.48
C TYR A 217 -11.47 -16.92 -26.83
N THR A 218 -12.22 -17.79 -27.50
CA THR A 218 -13.36 -18.49 -26.92
C THR A 218 -13.04 -19.98 -26.99
N VAL A 219 -12.72 -20.59 -25.86
CA VAL A 219 -12.45 -22.02 -25.78
C VAL A 219 -13.73 -22.73 -25.38
N GLY A 220 -14.17 -23.68 -26.19
CA GLY A 220 -15.36 -24.48 -25.92
C GLY A 220 -15.17 -25.34 -24.67
N ASN A 221 -16.22 -25.41 -23.89
CA ASN A 221 -16.23 -26.25 -22.68
C ASN A 221 -16.55 -27.69 -23.10
N VAL A 222 -15.53 -28.46 -23.39
CA VAL A 222 -15.71 -29.92 -23.56
C VAL A 222 -15.93 -30.52 -22.17
N VAL A 223 -17.16 -30.96 -21.93
CA VAL A 223 -17.49 -31.66 -20.68
C VAL A 223 -16.98 -33.10 -20.77
N GLU A 224 -15.99 -33.42 -19.98
CA GLU A 224 -15.34 -34.74 -19.96
C GLU A 224 -15.13 -35.25 -18.52
N PRO A 225 -15.00 -36.58 -18.36
CA PRO A 225 -14.65 -37.15 -17.08
C PRO A 225 -13.25 -36.72 -16.62
N VAL A 226 -13.15 -36.23 -15.39
CA VAL A 226 -11.90 -35.75 -14.78
C VAL A 226 -11.49 -36.72 -13.66
N THR A 227 -10.19 -36.95 -13.56
CA THR A 227 -9.57 -37.65 -12.44
C THR A 227 -8.72 -36.69 -11.64
N ILE A 228 -9.01 -36.53 -10.36
CA ILE A 228 -8.19 -35.77 -9.42
C ILE A 228 -7.12 -36.73 -8.88
N SER A 229 -5.85 -36.38 -9.01
CA SER A 229 -4.71 -37.24 -8.67
C SER A 229 -4.46 -37.31 -7.16
N ASP A 230 -4.65 -36.18 -6.46
CA ASP A 230 -4.54 -36.14 -5.01
C ASP A 230 -5.76 -36.74 -4.34
N SER A 231 -5.55 -37.79 -3.53
CA SER A 231 -6.66 -38.54 -2.90
C SER A 231 -7.41 -37.73 -1.85
N GLY A 232 -6.73 -36.78 -1.16
CA GLY A 232 -7.35 -35.88 -0.19
C GLY A 232 -8.25 -34.88 -0.89
N LEU A 233 -7.76 -34.29 -1.99
CA LEU A 233 -8.52 -33.36 -2.82
C LEU A 233 -9.70 -34.06 -3.51
N ASP A 234 -9.50 -35.29 -4.06
CA ASP A 234 -10.57 -36.08 -4.67
C ASP A 234 -11.71 -36.35 -3.65
N ALA A 235 -11.34 -36.81 -2.45
CA ALA A 235 -12.31 -37.07 -1.39
C ALA A 235 -13.08 -35.82 -0.98
N TYR A 236 -12.38 -34.73 -0.78
CA TYR A 236 -12.97 -33.42 -0.43
C TYR A 236 -13.93 -32.92 -1.51
N VAL A 237 -13.51 -32.94 -2.77
CA VAL A 237 -14.33 -32.48 -3.90
C VAL A 237 -15.57 -33.33 -4.07
N ARG A 238 -15.45 -34.66 -3.91
CA ARG A 238 -16.60 -35.55 -3.96
C ARG A 238 -17.61 -35.26 -2.88
N GLU A 239 -17.15 -34.98 -1.68
CA GLU A 239 -18.03 -34.57 -0.59
C GLU A 239 -18.78 -33.26 -0.93
N GLN A 240 -18.08 -32.25 -1.43
CA GLN A 240 -18.72 -30.98 -1.85
C GLN A 240 -19.73 -31.17 -2.98
N LEU A 241 -19.45 -32.05 -3.94
CA LEU A 241 -20.35 -32.34 -5.06
C LEU A 241 -21.42 -33.38 -4.71
N GLY A 242 -21.46 -33.90 -3.49
CA GLY A 242 -22.40 -34.95 -3.07
C GLY A 242 -22.22 -36.28 -3.83
N LYS A 243 -21.00 -36.61 -4.26
CA LYS A 243 -20.69 -37.81 -5.06
C LYS A 243 -20.12 -38.93 -4.19
N THR A 244 -20.44 -40.17 -4.58
CA THR A 244 -19.80 -41.36 -4.00
C THR A 244 -18.41 -41.58 -4.58
N ALA A 245 -17.57 -42.41 -3.94
CA ALA A 245 -16.24 -42.78 -4.42
C ALA A 245 -16.22 -43.38 -5.85
N ALA A 246 -17.32 -43.98 -6.30
CA ALA A 246 -17.47 -44.56 -7.64
C ALA A 246 -18.13 -43.59 -8.65
N GLY A 247 -18.59 -42.40 -8.22
CA GLY A 247 -19.21 -41.40 -9.08
C GLY A 247 -18.17 -40.74 -9.98
N THR A 248 -18.48 -40.55 -11.26
CA THR A 248 -17.62 -39.80 -12.18
C THR A 248 -17.73 -38.30 -11.88
N ILE A 249 -16.59 -37.61 -11.74
CA ILE A 249 -16.52 -36.16 -11.71
C ILE A 249 -16.39 -35.69 -13.16
N MET A 250 -17.20 -34.70 -13.56
CA MET A 250 -17.14 -34.07 -14.88
C MET A 250 -16.48 -32.69 -14.78
N SER A 251 -15.79 -32.28 -15.84
CA SER A 251 -15.03 -31.02 -15.84
C SER A 251 -15.87 -29.78 -15.55
N ASP A 252 -17.11 -29.72 -16.04
CA ASP A 252 -18.04 -28.61 -15.80
C ASP A 252 -18.45 -28.46 -14.33
N GLU A 253 -18.45 -29.55 -13.56
CA GLU A 253 -18.71 -29.50 -12.12
C GLU A 253 -17.56 -28.82 -11.36
N LEU A 254 -16.31 -28.99 -11.85
CA LEU A 254 -15.12 -28.33 -11.26
C LEU A 254 -15.04 -26.83 -11.69
N TRP A 255 -15.47 -26.50 -12.92
CA TRP A 255 -15.48 -25.11 -13.38
C TRP A 255 -16.44 -24.22 -12.59
N ALA A 256 -17.51 -24.80 -12.04
CA ALA A 256 -18.49 -24.11 -11.22
C ALA A 256 -18.00 -23.85 -9.77
N VAL A 257 -16.89 -24.45 -9.36
CA VAL A 257 -16.34 -24.26 -8.02
C VAL A 257 -15.59 -22.93 -7.96
N GLU A 258 -16.13 -22.00 -7.20
CA GLU A 258 -15.51 -20.65 -7.02
C GLU A 258 -14.67 -20.54 -5.76
N SER A 259 -14.85 -21.46 -4.78
CA SER A 259 -14.15 -21.42 -3.50
C SER A 259 -13.77 -22.81 -3.04
N LEU A 260 -12.55 -22.98 -2.57
CA LEU A 260 -12.03 -24.18 -1.92
C LEU A 260 -11.41 -23.81 -0.57
N ASP A 261 -11.83 -24.52 0.48
CA ASP A 261 -11.23 -24.51 1.81
C ASP A 261 -10.65 -25.89 2.08
N LEU A 262 -9.36 -26.04 1.76
CA LEU A 262 -8.73 -27.36 1.66
C LEU A 262 -8.30 -27.89 3.03
N PRO A 263 -8.71 -29.12 3.37
CA PRO A 263 -8.30 -29.76 4.61
C PRO A 263 -6.83 -30.24 4.56
N ASP A 264 -6.24 -30.48 5.72
CA ASP A 264 -4.85 -30.97 5.87
C ASP A 264 -4.60 -32.32 5.20
N THR A 265 -5.63 -33.03 4.75
CA THR A 265 -5.52 -34.29 4.03
C THR A 265 -5.10 -34.13 2.57
N VAL A 266 -5.16 -32.94 2.02
CA VAL A 266 -4.67 -32.61 0.66
C VAL A 266 -3.15 -32.52 0.70
N ALA A 267 -2.48 -33.31 -0.13
CA ALA A 267 -1.02 -33.38 -0.17
C ALA A 267 -0.40 -32.68 -1.40
N SER A 268 -1.15 -32.53 -2.50
CA SER A 268 -0.72 -31.81 -3.71
C SER A 268 -1.81 -30.88 -4.21
N LEU A 269 -1.35 -29.76 -4.77
CA LEU A 269 -2.19 -28.74 -5.41
C LEU A 269 -2.16 -28.83 -6.95
N ASP A 270 -1.48 -29.81 -7.53
CA ASP A 270 -1.24 -29.92 -8.98
C ASP A 270 -2.54 -29.96 -9.81
N ASP A 271 -3.63 -30.42 -9.22
CA ASP A 271 -4.94 -30.51 -9.85
C ASP A 271 -5.80 -29.23 -9.73
N LEU A 272 -5.34 -28.21 -9.00
CA LEU A 272 -6.09 -26.95 -8.86
C LEU A 272 -6.41 -26.23 -10.19
N PRO A 273 -5.57 -26.29 -11.23
CA PRO A 273 -5.91 -25.70 -12.52
C PRO A 273 -7.16 -26.30 -13.21
N LEU A 274 -7.66 -27.44 -12.75
CA LEU A 274 -8.95 -27.97 -13.17
C LEU A 274 -10.14 -27.11 -12.75
N PHE A 275 -9.97 -26.29 -11.71
CA PHE A 275 -10.99 -25.42 -11.14
C PHE A 275 -10.91 -24.02 -11.76
N THR A 276 -11.25 -23.90 -13.04
CA THR A 276 -11.06 -22.65 -13.82
C THR A 276 -11.89 -21.47 -13.31
N GLY A 277 -12.97 -21.74 -12.56
CA GLY A 277 -13.78 -20.72 -11.90
C GLY A 277 -13.28 -20.28 -10.53
N LEU A 278 -12.18 -20.85 -10.02
CA LEU A 278 -11.72 -20.64 -8.66
C LEU A 278 -11.30 -19.18 -8.41
N ARG A 279 -11.94 -18.56 -7.42
CA ARG A 279 -11.70 -17.18 -6.99
C ARG A 279 -11.17 -17.08 -5.57
N SER A 280 -11.47 -18.08 -4.73
CA SER A 280 -11.08 -18.12 -3.33
C SER A 280 -10.45 -19.46 -3.01
N LEU A 281 -9.26 -19.42 -2.43
CA LEU A 281 -8.53 -20.59 -1.97
C LEU A 281 -8.05 -20.38 -0.54
N SER A 282 -8.33 -21.34 0.33
CA SER A 282 -7.86 -21.39 1.69
C SER A 282 -7.03 -22.65 1.91
N LEU A 283 -5.81 -22.46 2.44
CA LEU A 283 -4.87 -23.51 2.82
C LEU A 283 -4.42 -23.24 4.25
N HIS A 284 -4.78 -24.10 5.19
CA HIS A 284 -4.40 -23.90 6.58
C HIS A 284 -3.22 -24.79 6.94
N HIS A 285 -2.22 -24.22 7.64
CA HIS A 285 -1.09 -24.97 8.21
C HIS A 285 -0.27 -25.82 7.22
N ALA A 286 -0.33 -25.51 5.91
CA ALA A 286 0.47 -26.21 4.90
C ALA A 286 1.97 -25.88 5.06
N THR A 287 2.77 -26.87 5.45
CA THR A 287 4.20 -26.68 5.74
C THR A 287 5.13 -27.09 4.60
N THR A 288 4.64 -27.82 3.60
CA THR A 288 5.48 -28.44 2.56
C THR A 288 4.89 -28.39 1.15
N MET A 289 3.76 -27.70 0.94
CA MET A 289 3.11 -27.63 -0.37
C MET A 289 3.87 -26.76 -1.36
N ASP A 290 3.93 -27.22 -2.60
CA ASP A 290 4.40 -26.41 -3.72
C ASP A 290 3.30 -25.44 -4.16
N LEU A 291 3.50 -24.15 -3.89
CA LEU A 291 2.56 -23.10 -4.25
C LEU A 291 2.78 -22.53 -5.67
N THR A 292 3.76 -23.03 -6.43
CA THR A 292 4.05 -22.54 -7.80
C THR A 292 2.88 -22.76 -8.75
N VAL A 293 2.02 -23.74 -8.47
CA VAL A 293 0.78 -24.00 -9.23
C VAL A 293 -0.20 -22.84 -9.19
N LEU A 294 -0.15 -21.97 -8.15
CA LEU A 294 -1.02 -20.79 -8.05
C LEU A 294 -0.84 -19.83 -9.22
N SER A 295 0.33 -19.80 -9.84
CA SER A 295 0.58 -19.04 -11.06
C SER A 295 -0.34 -19.42 -12.24
N ARG A 296 -0.96 -20.62 -12.16
CA ARG A 296 -1.90 -21.13 -13.15
C ARG A 296 -3.37 -20.85 -12.80
N LEU A 297 -3.63 -20.04 -11.76
CA LEU A 297 -4.96 -19.65 -11.27
C LEU A 297 -5.18 -18.12 -11.45
N PRO A 298 -5.31 -17.63 -12.69
CA PRO A 298 -5.37 -16.19 -12.95
C PRO A 298 -6.64 -15.51 -12.41
N THR A 299 -7.67 -16.29 -12.09
CA THR A 299 -8.96 -15.80 -11.57
C THR A 299 -8.98 -15.63 -10.06
N LEU A 300 -7.90 -16.03 -9.35
CA LEU A 300 -7.84 -16.02 -7.90
C LEU A 300 -7.84 -14.59 -7.35
N ARG A 301 -8.76 -14.32 -6.43
CA ARG A 301 -8.94 -13.01 -5.77
C ARG A 301 -8.70 -13.06 -4.28
N THR A 302 -8.99 -14.19 -3.66
CA THR A 302 -8.83 -14.39 -2.22
C THR A 302 -7.92 -15.57 -1.99
N LEU A 303 -6.87 -15.36 -1.20
CA LEU A 303 -5.92 -16.40 -0.83
C LEU A 303 -5.68 -16.35 0.68
N ASP A 304 -6.04 -17.43 1.37
CA ASP A 304 -5.73 -17.63 2.77
C ASP A 304 -4.66 -18.69 2.93
N LEU A 305 -3.52 -18.29 3.47
CA LEU A 305 -2.37 -19.14 3.77
C LEU A 305 -2.01 -19.08 5.27
N SER A 306 -2.97 -18.76 6.11
CA SER A 306 -2.73 -18.59 7.54
C SER A 306 -2.11 -19.84 8.17
N GLY A 307 -1.08 -19.64 8.98
CA GLY A 307 -0.32 -20.72 9.62
C GLY A 307 0.59 -21.53 8.69
N CYS A 308 0.69 -21.17 7.40
CA CYS A 308 1.56 -21.85 6.45
C CYS A 308 3.03 -21.42 6.59
N THR A 309 3.95 -22.33 6.28
CA THR A 309 5.38 -21.98 6.16
C THR A 309 5.70 -21.70 4.71
N LEU A 310 6.00 -20.44 4.40
CA LEU A 310 6.21 -19.97 3.03
C LEU A 310 7.70 -19.92 2.66
N SER A 311 8.03 -20.49 1.50
CA SER A 311 9.34 -20.34 0.89
C SER A 311 9.44 -19.01 0.11
N THR A 312 10.67 -18.59 -0.23
CA THR A 312 10.87 -17.43 -1.11
C THR A 312 10.17 -17.62 -2.46
N ALA A 313 10.23 -18.82 -3.04
CA ALA A 313 9.55 -19.13 -4.30
C ALA A 313 8.02 -19.04 -4.18
N ALA A 314 7.45 -19.43 -3.03
CA ALA A 314 6.02 -19.28 -2.77
C ALA A 314 5.63 -17.79 -2.74
N MET A 315 6.42 -16.96 -2.06
CA MET A 315 6.19 -15.51 -2.04
C MET A 315 6.28 -14.88 -3.44
N GLU A 316 7.30 -15.27 -4.23
CA GLU A 316 7.42 -14.83 -5.62
C GLU A 316 6.21 -15.24 -6.48
N THR A 317 5.62 -16.41 -6.24
CA THR A 317 4.41 -16.84 -6.94
C THR A 317 3.20 -15.99 -6.52
N ILE A 318 3.00 -15.78 -5.23
CA ILE A 318 1.86 -15.04 -4.68
C ILE A 318 1.85 -13.60 -5.20
N VAL A 319 3.00 -12.93 -5.23
CA VAL A 319 3.07 -11.52 -5.67
C VAL A 319 2.82 -11.32 -7.16
N ASN A 320 2.84 -12.38 -7.93
CA ASN A 320 2.53 -12.37 -9.36
C ASN A 320 1.08 -12.75 -9.68
N LEU A 321 0.20 -12.91 -8.67
CA LEU A 321 -1.23 -13.13 -8.89
C LEU A 321 -1.92 -11.81 -9.29
N PRO A 322 -2.42 -11.67 -10.53
CA PRO A 322 -2.75 -10.35 -11.10
C PRO A 322 -4.01 -9.72 -10.51
N ASP A 323 -4.92 -10.53 -10.00
CA ASP A 323 -6.24 -10.09 -9.54
C ASP A 323 -6.47 -10.30 -8.04
N LEU A 324 -5.39 -10.56 -7.29
CA LEU A 324 -5.50 -10.79 -5.85
C LEU A 324 -5.90 -9.49 -5.12
N THR A 325 -7.04 -9.56 -4.42
CA THR A 325 -7.59 -8.45 -3.64
C THR A 325 -7.59 -8.72 -2.13
N SER A 326 -7.51 -9.99 -1.74
CA SER A 326 -7.52 -10.41 -0.34
C SER A 326 -6.44 -11.44 -0.10
N LEU A 327 -5.55 -11.17 0.86
CA LEU A 327 -4.44 -12.05 1.22
C LEU A 327 -4.34 -12.17 2.74
N ASN A 328 -4.41 -13.40 3.23
CA ASN A 328 -4.16 -13.73 4.62
C ASN A 328 -2.85 -14.51 4.76
N LEU A 329 -1.90 -13.94 5.46
CA LEU A 329 -0.58 -14.50 5.78
C LEU A 329 -0.34 -14.53 7.30
N ASN A 330 -1.40 -14.63 8.08
CA ASN A 330 -1.32 -14.66 9.54
C ASN A 330 -0.55 -15.89 10.02
N GLY A 331 0.43 -15.70 10.91
CA GLY A 331 1.17 -16.81 11.52
C GLY A 331 2.11 -17.59 10.59
N CYS A 332 2.58 -16.96 9.50
CA CYS A 332 3.43 -17.59 8.48
C CYS A 332 4.94 -17.47 8.76
N ALA A 333 5.34 -17.03 9.95
CA ALA A 333 6.74 -16.76 10.33
C ALA A 333 7.49 -15.81 9.37
N ILE A 334 6.79 -14.88 8.74
CA ILE A 334 7.35 -13.94 7.76
C ILE A 334 8.16 -12.86 8.47
N VAL A 335 9.31 -12.51 7.87
CA VAL A 335 10.20 -11.42 8.31
C VAL A 335 10.23 -10.29 7.27
N ASP A 336 10.32 -10.64 6.00
CA ASP A 336 10.46 -9.71 4.87
C ASP A 336 9.19 -9.75 3.99
N ILE A 337 8.57 -8.58 3.83
CA ILE A 337 7.38 -8.37 2.99
C ILE A 337 7.66 -7.50 1.77
N SER A 338 8.93 -7.27 1.42
CA SER A 338 9.33 -6.38 0.32
C SER A 338 8.66 -6.75 -1.01
N ALA A 339 8.47 -8.03 -1.26
CA ALA A 339 7.80 -8.54 -2.45
C ALA A 339 6.32 -8.13 -2.56
N LEU A 340 5.61 -7.91 -1.45
CA LEU A 340 4.18 -7.54 -1.46
C LEU A 340 3.88 -6.19 -2.11
N ALA A 341 4.89 -5.33 -2.32
CA ALA A 341 4.73 -4.05 -3.01
C ALA A 341 4.13 -4.19 -4.43
N GLY A 342 4.24 -5.36 -5.05
CA GLY A 342 3.66 -5.67 -6.36
C GLY A 342 2.13 -5.87 -6.35
N LEU A 343 1.51 -6.21 -5.22
CA LEU A 343 0.09 -6.54 -5.12
C LEU A 343 -0.80 -5.29 -4.98
N GLN A 344 -0.77 -4.41 -5.95
CA GLN A 344 -1.40 -3.08 -5.90
C GLN A 344 -2.94 -3.10 -5.86
N LYS A 345 -3.57 -4.25 -6.13
CA LYS A 345 -5.04 -4.42 -6.04
C LYS A 345 -5.51 -4.90 -4.67
N LEU A 346 -4.59 -5.16 -3.72
CA LEU A 346 -4.98 -5.62 -2.39
C LEU A 346 -5.85 -4.58 -1.68
N GLU A 347 -6.99 -5.08 -1.20
CA GLU A 347 -7.93 -4.37 -0.34
C GLU A 347 -7.88 -4.88 1.11
N TYR A 348 -7.64 -6.18 1.28
CA TYR A 348 -7.49 -6.85 2.57
C TYR A 348 -6.12 -7.51 2.68
N LEU A 349 -5.42 -7.29 3.80
CA LEU A 349 -4.13 -7.92 4.09
C LEU A 349 -4.01 -8.23 5.59
N ASP A 350 -3.90 -9.52 5.92
CA ASP A 350 -3.57 -9.96 7.27
C ASP A 350 -2.12 -10.47 7.32
N LEU A 351 -1.31 -9.78 8.10
CA LEU A 351 0.09 -10.08 8.42
C LEU A 351 0.29 -10.36 9.90
N GLY A 352 -0.76 -10.59 10.67
CA GLY A 352 -0.69 -10.82 12.11
C GLY A 352 0.20 -12.01 12.47
N ASN A 353 0.70 -12.03 13.71
CA ASN A 353 1.48 -13.14 14.26
C ASN A 353 2.72 -13.53 13.41
N ASN A 354 3.47 -12.54 12.95
CA ASN A 354 4.69 -12.71 12.18
C ASN A 354 5.90 -12.03 12.88
N SER A 355 7.02 -11.91 12.19
CA SER A 355 8.23 -11.25 12.69
C SER A 355 8.62 -10.02 11.85
N ILE A 356 7.61 -9.29 11.37
CA ILE A 356 7.76 -8.17 10.45
C ILE A 356 8.12 -6.91 11.24
N SER A 357 9.18 -6.22 10.82
CA SER A 357 9.57 -4.92 11.40
C SER A 357 9.61 -3.78 10.38
N ASP A 358 9.79 -4.09 9.11
CA ASP A 358 9.82 -3.11 8.01
C ASP A 358 8.51 -3.16 7.20
N LEU A 359 7.78 -2.04 7.19
CA LEU A 359 6.53 -1.87 6.48
C LEU A 359 6.69 -1.11 5.15
N THR A 360 7.91 -0.95 4.63
CA THR A 360 8.18 -0.11 3.43
C THR A 360 7.35 -0.55 2.23
N ALA A 361 7.15 -1.85 2.03
CA ALA A 361 6.37 -2.41 0.94
C ALA A 361 4.90 -1.94 0.95
N LEU A 362 4.31 -1.73 2.12
CA LEU A 362 2.91 -1.33 2.25
C LEU A 362 2.64 0.06 1.65
N SER A 363 3.67 0.90 1.53
CA SER A 363 3.52 2.24 0.94
C SER A 363 3.08 2.23 -0.53
N ALA A 364 3.14 1.08 -1.21
CA ALA A 364 2.70 0.87 -2.59
C ALA A 364 1.24 0.37 -2.69
N LEU A 365 0.65 -0.11 -1.59
CA LEU A 365 -0.68 -0.73 -1.56
C LEU A 365 -1.78 0.32 -1.37
N LEU A 366 -2.02 1.11 -2.39
CA LEU A 366 -2.89 2.29 -2.32
C LEU A 366 -4.39 1.96 -2.22
N GLN A 367 -4.79 0.72 -2.51
CA GLN A 367 -6.18 0.26 -2.45
C GLN A 367 -6.54 -0.42 -1.12
N LEU A 368 -5.57 -0.51 -0.19
CA LEU A 368 -5.75 -1.25 1.05
C LEU A 368 -6.79 -0.59 1.95
N LYS A 369 -7.84 -1.35 2.30
CA LYS A 369 -8.96 -0.95 3.15
C LYS A 369 -8.85 -1.53 4.55
N GLU A 370 -8.35 -2.76 4.66
CA GLU A 370 -8.21 -3.46 5.93
C GLU A 370 -6.81 -4.06 6.06
N LEU A 371 -6.13 -3.75 7.18
CA LEU A 371 -4.78 -4.19 7.47
C LEU A 371 -4.68 -4.70 8.91
N HIS A 372 -4.17 -5.93 9.05
CA HIS A 372 -3.85 -6.55 10.33
C HIS A 372 -2.34 -6.73 10.46
N LEU A 373 -1.77 -6.15 11.52
CA LEU A 373 -0.35 -6.22 11.88
C LEU A 373 -0.13 -6.77 13.30
N THR A 374 -1.19 -7.20 13.98
CA THR A 374 -1.17 -7.68 15.37
C THR A 374 0.01 -8.61 15.63
N ASN A 375 0.68 -8.44 16.78
CA ASN A 375 1.77 -9.30 17.23
C ASN A 375 2.94 -9.39 16.21
N ASN A 376 3.49 -8.22 15.86
CA ASN A 376 4.69 -8.05 15.05
C ASN A 376 5.66 -7.07 15.72
N PRO A 377 6.98 -7.15 15.54
CA PRO A 377 7.94 -6.21 16.11
C PRO A 377 7.99 -4.87 15.35
N VAL A 378 6.83 -4.33 14.95
CA VAL A 378 6.69 -3.04 14.27
C VAL A 378 6.88 -1.91 15.26
N THR A 379 7.71 -0.91 14.93
CA THR A 379 7.97 0.25 15.81
C THR A 379 7.38 1.56 15.28
N SER A 380 6.93 1.60 14.02
CA SER A 380 6.42 2.82 13.39
C SER A 380 5.44 2.51 12.26
N LEU A 381 4.34 3.27 12.20
CA LEU A 381 3.36 3.22 11.11
C LEU A 381 3.60 4.27 10.02
N ASN A 382 4.76 4.92 9.99
CA ASN A 382 5.04 6.01 9.04
C ASN A 382 4.97 5.58 7.56
N ASN A 383 5.15 4.30 7.27
CA ASN A 383 5.05 3.75 5.92
C ASN A 383 3.61 3.64 5.40
N LEU A 384 2.60 3.77 6.26
CA LEU A 384 1.19 3.72 5.86
C LEU A 384 0.65 5.03 5.29
N LYS A 385 1.43 6.11 5.27
CA LYS A 385 1.01 7.46 4.86
C LYS A 385 0.30 7.55 3.50
N ASN A 386 0.54 6.59 2.60
CA ASN A 386 -0.08 6.56 1.28
C ASN A 386 -1.34 5.67 1.23
N CYS A 387 -1.58 4.84 2.27
CA CYS A 387 -2.70 3.90 2.33
C CYS A 387 -3.98 4.62 2.80
N THR A 388 -4.35 5.72 2.15
CA THR A 388 -5.45 6.61 2.58
C THR A 388 -6.85 6.01 2.41
N GLU A 389 -6.95 4.85 1.76
CA GLU A 389 -8.19 4.08 1.65
C GLU A 389 -8.48 3.21 2.88
N LEU A 390 -7.55 3.13 3.86
CA LEU A 390 -7.75 2.31 5.06
C LEU A 390 -9.01 2.74 5.83
N GLU A 391 -9.85 1.74 6.09
CA GLU A 391 -11.05 1.80 6.91
C GLU A 391 -10.84 1.09 8.25
N THR A 392 -10.02 0.03 8.26
CA THR A 392 -9.73 -0.77 9.45
C THR A 392 -8.23 -1.06 9.59
N LEU A 393 -7.69 -0.80 10.78
CA LEU A 393 -6.29 -1.10 11.13
C LEU A 393 -6.21 -1.76 12.51
N TYR A 394 -5.70 -3.00 12.53
CA TYR A 394 -5.29 -3.69 13.76
C TYR A 394 -3.76 -3.74 13.80
N ALA A 395 -3.16 -3.08 14.78
CA ALA A 395 -1.72 -3.06 15.01
C ALA A 395 -1.41 -3.13 16.52
N ASP A 396 -2.18 -3.95 17.21
CA ASP A 396 -2.00 -4.22 18.64
C ASP A 396 -0.86 -5.22 18.88
N GLN A 397 -0.40 -5.28 20.14
CA GLN A 397 0.67 -6.19 20.55
C GLN A 397 1.96 -6.06 19.70
N CYS A 398 2.27 -4.84 19.29
CA CYS A 398 3.49 -4.48 18.58
C CYS A 398 4.46 -3.75 19.52
N SER A 399 5.40 -3.01 18.96
CA SER A 399 6.31 -2.13 19.71
C SER A 399 6.24 -0.69 19.21
N ILE A 400 5.04 -0.26 18.76
CA ILE A 400 4.83 1.01 18.08
C ILE A 400 5.02 2.17 19.04
N THR A 401 5.85 3.13 18.60
CA THR A 401 6.05 4.42 19.28
C THR A 401 5.63 5.61 18.43
N ARG A 402 5.49 5.43 17.11
CA ARG A 402 5.22 6.51 16.14
C ARG A 402 4.11 6.13 15.18
N ILE A 403 3.09 6.98 15.11
CA ILE A 403 1.90 6.78 14.28
C ILE A 403 1.65 7.94 13.30
N ALA A 404 2.67 8.80 13.04
CA ALA A 404 2.53 9.96 12.16
C ALA A 404 2.09 9.60 10.72
N GLY A 405 2.29 8.34 10.31
CA GLY A 405 1.80 7.84 9.02
C GLY A 405 0.28 7.73 8.90
N LEU A 406 -0.48 7.90 10.00
CA LEU A 406 -1.94 7.90 9.98
C LEU A 406 -2.54 9.30 9.68
N ALA A 407 -1.71 10.30 9.43
CA ALA A 407 -2.20 11.60 8.99
C ALA A 407 -3.04 11.45 7.71
N ASP A 408 -4.15 12.20 7.65
CA ASP A 408 -5.06 12.27 6.50
C ASP A 408 -5.82 10.96 6.17
N HIS A 409 -5.85 9.98 7.08
CA HIS A 409 -6.65 8.76 6.93
C HIS A 409 -8.14 9.05 7.26
N THR A 410 -8.78 9.87 6.44
CA THR A 410 -10.15 10.35 6.66
C THR A 410 -11.24 9.28 6.53
N LYS A 411 -10.89 8.08 6.03
CA LYS A 411 -11.79 6.92 5.90
C LYS A 411 -11.66 5.92 7.05
N LEU A 412 -10.63 6.06 7.90
CA LEU A 412 -10.35 5.12 8.98
C LEU A 412 -11.46 5.17 10.03
N GLN A 413 -12.14 4.03 10.21
CA GLN A 413 -13.27 3.85 11.11
C GLN A 413 -12.89 3.05 12.36
N THR A 414 -12.08 2.01 12.20
CA THR A 414 -11.64 1.15 13.30
C THR A 414 -10.12 1.17 13.41
N LEU A 415 -9.64 1.51 14.61
CA LEU A 415 -8.22 1.59 14.93
C LEU A 415 -7.93 0.87 16.25
N ASN A 416 -7.19 -0.24 16.19
CA ASN A 416 -6.67 -0.92 17.37
C ASN A 416 -5.14 -0.77 17.43
N LEU A 417 -4.68 -0.02 18.41
CA LEU A 417 -3.26 0.21 18.74
C LEU A 417 -2.93 -0.24 20.17
N SER A 418 -3.76 -1.08 20.77
CA SER A 418 -3.54 -1.52 22.14
C SER A 418 -2.23 -2.29 22.32
N ASN A 419 -1.71 -2.31 23.56
CA ASN A 419 -0.48 -3.03 23.88
C ASN A 419 0.74 -2.59 23.04
N ASN A 420 1.00 -1.27 23.02
CA ASN A 420 2.10 -0.64 22.33
C ASN A 420 2.87 0.32 23.27
N GLN A 421 3.69 1.22 22.72
CA GLN A 421 4.48 2.20 23.48
C GLN A 421 4.20 3.62 22.99
N ILE A 422 2.96 3.90 22.58
CA ILE A 422 2.55 5.18 22.01
C ILE A 422 2.33 6.19 23.12
N SER A 423 2.88 7.39 22.95
CA SER A 423 2.67 8.52 23.87
C SER A 423 1.96 9.71 23.22
N ASP A 424 2.04 9.84 21.91
CA ASP A 424 1.43 10.94 21.14
C ASP A 424 0.47 10.39 20.09
N ILE A 425 -0.80 10.80 20.19
CA ILE A 425 -1.89 10.45 19.29
C ILE A 425 -2.48 11.67 18.56
N SER A 426 -1.81 12.83 18.63
CA SER A 426 -2.28 14.09 18.07
C SER A 426 -2.59 14.02 16.57
N VAL A 427 -1.90 13.14 15.83
CA VAL A 427 -2.12 12.88 14.41
C VAL A 427 -3.55 12.41 14.09
N LEU A 428 -4.25 11.80 15.04
CA LEU A 428 -5.61 11.28 14.85
C LEU A 428 -6.65 12.38 14.63
N ALA A 429 -6.32 13.66 14.84
CA ALA A 429 -7.20 14.80 14.54
C ALA A 429 -7.74 14.79 13.10
N SER A 430 -6.97 14.26 12.15
CA SER A 430 -7.37 14.17 10.74
C SER A 430 -8.23 12.96 10.40
N CYS A 431 -8.31 11.96 11.31
CA CYS A 431 -9.03 10.70 11.09
C CYS A 431 -10.52 10.84 11.46
N THR A 432 -11.23 11.73 10.81
CA THR A 432 -12.58 12.20 11.19
C THR A 432 -13.69 11.14 11.08
N ALA A 433 -13.44 10.00 10.43
CA ALA A 433 -14.38 8.88 10.35
C ALA A 433 -14.22 7.86 11.49
N LEU A 434 -13.26 8.03 12.41
CA LEU A 434 -13.02 7.08 13.49
C LEU A 434 -14.25 6.92 14.39
N GLN A 435 -14.68 5.66 14.50
CA GLN A 435 -15.78 5.20 15.33
C GLN A 435 -15.28 4.37 16.52
N ASN A 436 -14.35 3.46 16.28
CA ASN A 436 -13.81 2.55 17.26
C ASN A 436 -12.31 2.79 17.43
N VAL A 437 -11.91 3.27 18.60
CA VAL A 437 -10.50 3.58 18.92
C VAL A 437 -10.08 2.79 20.16
N ASN A 438 -9.10 1.91 19.99
CA ASN A 438 -8.47 1.21 21.09
C ASN A 438 -6.99 1.59 21.18
N ILE A 439 -6.64 2.33 22.24
CA ILE A 439 -5.27 2.73 22.59
C ILE A 439 -4.88 2.20 23.97
N SER A 440 -5.58 1.20 24.49
CA SER A 440 -5.31 0.62 25.82
C SER A 440 -3.88 0.07 25.92
N ASN A 441 -3.32 0.08 27.14
CA ASN A 441 -1.96 -0.40 27.41
C ASN A 441 -0.90 0.31 26.57
N ASN A 442 -0.83 1.63 26.72
CA ASN A 442 0.13 2.51 26.07
C ASN A 442 0.71 3.52 27.10
N ALA A 443 1.40 4.54 26.63
CA ALA A 443 1.96 5.62 27.45
C ALA A 443 1.31 6.99 27.16
N VAL A 444 0.03 7.00 26.76
CA VAL A 444 -0.70 8.20 26.38
C VAL A 444 -1.04 9.02 27.63
N THR A 445 -0.74 10.32 27.58
CA THR A 445 -1.03 11.27 28.67
C THR A 445 -2.14 12.24 28.34
N ASP A 446 -2.45 12.43 27.06
CA ASP A 446 -3.46 13.38 26.57
C ASP A 446 -4.27 12.76 25.42
N ILE A 447 -5.59 12.80 25.55
CA ILE A 447 -6.56 12.33 24.55
C ILE A 447 -7.45 13.47 24.02
N ALA A 448 -7.02 14.73 24.17
CA ALA A 448 -7.83 15.89 23.75
C ALA A 448 -8.27 15.80 22.27
N VAL A 449 -7.41 15.27 21.42
CA VAL A 449 -7.69 15.05 19.99
C VAL A 449 -8.91 14.16 19.74
N LEU A 450 -9.20 13.21 20.63
CA LEU A 450 -10.34 12.29 20.45
C LEU A 450 -11.69 12.96 20.70
N ALA A 451 -11.72 14.05 21.47
CA ALA A 451 -12.95 14.83 21.65
C ALA A 451 -13.32 15.64 20.39
N GLU A 452 -12.40 15.81 19.46
CA GLU A 452 -12.64 16.48 18.17
C GLU A 452 -13.19 15.54 17.09
N LEU A 453 -13.26 14.22 17.38
CA LEU A 453 -13.72 13.21 16.41
C LEU A 453 -15.26 13.09 16.43
N PRO A 454 -15.97 13.52 15.36
CA PRO A 454 -17.42 13.63 15.40
C PRO A 454 -18.16 12.28 15.33
N ALA A 455 -17.46 11.22 14.89
CA ALA A 455 -18.04 9.89 14.68
C ALA A 455 -17.68 8.89 15.79
N LEU A 456 -16.96 9.30 16.84
CA LEU A 456 -16.44 8.41 17.87
C LEU A 456 -17.57 7.77 18.68
N VAL A 457 -17.60 6.43 18.70
CA VAL A 457 -18.60 5.60 19.38
C VAL A 457 -17.97 4.86 20.56
N ASP A 458 -16.91 4.09 20.28
CA ASP A 458 -16.25 3.26 21.29
C ASP A 458 -14.82 3.74 21.50
N LEU A 459 -14.52 4.09 22.76
CA LEU A 459 -13.19 4.52 23.20
C LEU A 459 -12.65 3.56 24.26
N TYR A 460 -11.55 2.89 23.93
CA TYR A 460 -10.77 2.06 24.84
C TYR A 460 -9.40 2.72 25.06
N ALA A 461 -9.21 3.30 26.24
CA ALA A 461 -7.98 4.00 26.66
C ALA A 461 -7.50 3.52 28.03
N ALA A 462 -7.86 2.28 28.41
CA ALA A 462 -7.43 1.68 29.66
C ALA A 462 -5.91 1.54 29.76
N SER A 463 -5.37 1.54 30.98
CA SER A 463 -3.95 1.31 31.25
C SER A 463 -3.04 2.26 30.46
N ASN A 464 -3.26 3.55 30.66
CA ASN A 464 -2.47 4.65 30.15
C ASN A 464 -2.02 5.59 31.31
N GLN A 465 -1.60 6.80 30.99
CA GLN A 465 -1.12 7.79 31.96
C GLN A 465 -2.02 9.04 31.98
N LEU A 466 -3.32 8.85 31.72
CA LEU A 466 -4.29 9.95 31.67
C LEU A 466 -4.55 10.52 33.08
N THR A 467 -4.47 11.84 33.21
CA THR A 467 -4.78 12.53 34.48
C THR A 467 -6.11 13.29 34.42
N SER A 468 -6.62 13.52 33.23
CA SER A 468 -7.89 14.23 32.99
C SER A 468 -8.52 13.78 31.69
N LEU A 469 -9.80 14.07 31.54
CA LEU A 469 -10.53 13.89 30.27
C LEU A 469 -10.78 15.24 29.59
N PRO A 470 -10.68 15.32 28.25
CA PRO A 470 -11.18 16.48 27.50
C PRO A 470 -12.71 16.56 27.61
N ALA A 471 -13.25 17.74 27.33
CA ALA A 471 -14.70 17.88 27.22
C ALA A 471 -15.19 17.32 25.88
N PHE A 472 -15.84 16.17 25.90
CA PHE A 472 -16.49 15.62 24.70
C PHE A 472 -17.76 16.41 24.40
N PRO A 473 -18.01 16.80 23.13
CA PRO A 473 -19.26 17.42 22.73
C PRO A 473 -20.47 16.57 23.10
N ALA A 474 -21.57 17.20 23.47
CA ALA A 474 -22.79 16.48 23.87
C ALA A 474 -23.32 15.55 22.76
N GLU A 475 -23.18 15.94 21.52
CA GLU A 475 -23.63 15.23 20.33
C GLU A 475 -22.69 14.14 19.83
N THR A 476 -21.45 14.04 20.37
CA THR A 476 -20.54 12.93 20.02
C THR A 476 -21.24 11.62 20.39
N PRO A 477 -21.38 10.66 19.45
CA PRO A 477 -22.19 9.45 19.64
C PRO A 477 -21.50 8.40 20.52
N LEU A 478 -20.80 8.84 21.58
CA LEU A 478 -20.10 7.94 22.50
C LEU A 478 -21.08 6.94 23.10
N TRP A 479 -20.79 5.66 22.92
CA TRP A 479 -21.55 4.57 23.49
C TRP A 479 -20.84 3.91 24.66
N HIS A 480 -19.56 3.61 24.46
CA HIS A 480 -18.70 2.90 25.40
C HIS A 480 -17.38 3.66 25.63
N VAL A 481 -17.03 3.88 26.88
CA VAL A 481 -15.76 4.52 27.29
C VAL A 481 -15.11 3.67 28.34
N ASP A 482 -13.94 3.10 28.02
CA ASP A 482 -13.06 2.41 28.98
C ASP A 482 -11.79 3.25 29.19
N ILE A 483 -11.67 3.81 30.37
CA ILE A 483 -10.55 4.61 30.86
C ILE A 483 -9.98 4.04 32.14
N SER A 484 -10.22 2.78 32.43
CA SER A 484 -9.75 2.09 33.61
C SER A 484 -8.21 2.10 33.72
N HIS A 485 -7.67 1.92 34.93
CA HIS A 485 -6.23 1.89 35.16
C HIS A 485 -5.49 3.13 34.61
N ASN A 486 -5.94 4.32 35.04
CA ASN A 486 -5.32 5.60 34.74
C ASN A 486 -5.15 6.44 36.04
N GLU A 487 -4.87 7.73 35.91
CA GLU A 487 -4.74 8.66 37.04
C GLU A 487 -5.81 9.76 37.05
N ILE A 488 -6.98 9.49 36.43
CA ILE A 488 -8.05 10.46 36.23
C ILE A 488 -8.74 10.77 37.55
N ALA A 489 -8.89 12.06 37.85
CA ALA A 489 -9.55 12.53 39.07
C ALA A 489 -10.96 13.10 38.84
N ASP A 490 -11.29 13.51 37.62
CA ASP A 490 -12.56 14.16 37.26
C ASP A 490 -13.11 13.61 35.93
N LEU A 491 -14.36 13.16 35.98
CA LEU A 491 -15.10 12.67 34.81
C LEU A 491 -15.96 13.75 34.12
N SER A 492 -15.83 15.01 34.54
CA SER A 492 -16.64 16.12 34.00
C SER A 492 -16.52 16.30 32.49
N GLY A 493 -15.45 15.77 31.86
CA GLY A 493 -15.28 15.74 30.41
C GLY A 493 -16.35 14.94 29.65
N LEU A 494 -17.06 14.02 30.34
CA LEU A 494 -18.17 13.24 29.78
C LEU A 494 -19.55 13.84 30.09
N ALA A 495 -19.62 14.88 30.94
CA ALA A 495 -20.88 15.44 31.42
C ALA A 495 -21.77 15.95 30.28
N GLY A 496 -23.06 15.58 30.32
CA GLY A 496 -24.04 16.02 29.36
C GLY A 496 -23.96 15.34 27.99
N ASN A 497 -23.11 14.34 27.82
CA ASN A 497 -23.12 13.55 26.59
C ASN A 497 -24.44 12.80 26.43
N LEU A 498 -25.06 12.87 25.25
CA LEU A 498 -26.43 12.41 25.00
C LEU A 498 -26.52 10.91 24.67
N SER A 499 -25.40 10.25 24.41
CA SER A 499 -25.36 8.89 23.84
C SER A 499 -24.68 7.87 24.74
N ILE A 500 -23.84 8.30 25.69
CA ILE A 500 -23.00 7.41 26.48
C ILE A 500 -23.83 6.45 27.33
N ASN A 501 -23.53 5.15 27.22
CA ASN A 501 -24.23 4.07 27.95
C ASN A 501 -23.35 3.39 29.00
N PHE A 502 -22.06 3.19 28.70
CA PHE A 502 -21.15 2.43 29.56
C PHE A 502 -19.88 3.23 29.82
N VAL A 503 -19.50 3.36 31.08
CA VAL A 503 -18.25 3.99 31.52
C VAL A 503 -17.50 3.03 32.44
N TYR A 504 -16.36 2.53 32.00
CA TYR A 504 -15.43 1.74 32.81
C TYR A 504 -14.26 2.64 33.21
N ALA A 505 -14.15 2.92 34.50
CA ALA A 505 -13.19 3.86 35.06
C ALA A 505 -12.53 3.34 36.33
N ASP A 506 -12.44 2.02 36.49
CA ASP A 506 -11.81 1.35 37.60
C ASP A 506 -10.34 1.77 37.74
N TYR A 507 -9.80 1.67 38.97
CA TYR A 507 -8.39 1.97 39.27
C TYR A 507 -7.96 3.35 38.74
N ASN A 508 -8.65 4.39 39.25
CA ASN A 508 -8.38 5.79 38.99
C ASN A 508 -8.35 6.61 40.29
N LYS A 509 -8.34 7.92 40.20
CA LYS A 509 -8.36 8.85 41.34
C LYS A 509 -9.68 9.64 41.42
N ILE A 510 -10.77 9.07 40.91
CA ILE A 510 -12.08 9.75 40.80
C ILE A 510 -12.68 9.93 42.18
N ALA A 511 -12.87 11.18 42.55
CA ALA A 511 -13.46 11.54 43.84
C ALA A 511 -14.94 11.98 43.71
N SER A 512 -15.37 12.43 42.53
CA SER A 512 -16.73 12.88 42.29
C SER A 512 -17.26 12.43 40.91
N VAL A 513 -18.55 12.07 40.91
CA VAL A 513 -19.29 11.65 39.70
C VAL A 513 -20.58 12.45 39.51
N GLU A 514 -20.77 13.52 40.31
CA GLU A 514 -22.01 14.32 40.33
C GLU A 514 -22.46 14.82 38.96
N LYS A 515 -21.53 15.21 38.11
CA LYS A 515 -21.85 15.77 36.78
C LYS A 515 -22.40 14.74 35.77
N LEU A 516 -22.21 13.46 36.05
CA LEU A 516 -22.68 12.38 35.13
C LEU A 516 -24.17 12.09 35.25
N GLU A 517 -24.86 12.64 36.28
CA GLU A 517 -26.32 12.66 36.36
C GLU A 517 -26.93 13.34 35.11
N SER A 518 -26.18 14.18 34.40
CA SER A 518 -26.58 14.88 33.18
C SER A 518 -26.52 14.03 31.91
N CYS A 519 -26.05 12.77 31.97
CA CYS A 519 -25.96 11.86 30.84
C CYS A 519 -27.23 11.00 30.74
N PRO A 520 -28.16 11.31 29.83
CA PRO A 520 -29.53 10.73 29.86
C PRO A 520 -29.58 9.24 29.49
N MET A 521 -28.57 8.74 28.79
CA MET A 521 -28.50 7.35 28.31
C MET A 521 -27.55 6.47 29.13
N LEU A 522 -26.92 7.01 30.18
CA LEU A 522 -25.96 6.26 31.00
C LEU A 522 -26.66 5.13 31.78
N VAL A 523 -26.23 3.91 31.54
CA VAL A 523 -26.79 2.68 32.12
C VAL A 523 -25.90 2.12 33.21
N GLN A 524 -24.60 2.07 32.99
CA GLN A 524 -23.65 1.43 33.91
C GLN A 524 -22.34 2.21 33.98
N MET A 525 -21.79 2.23 35.22
CA MET A 525 -20.44 2.70 35.53
C MET A 525 -19.72 1.69 36.40
N ASP A 526 -18.45 1.44 36.08
CA ASP A 526 -17.53 0.69 36.90
C ASP A 526 -16.48 1.64 37.46
N LEU A 527 -16.46 1.76 38.81
CA LEU A 527 -15.63 2.72 39.56
C LEU A 527 -14.80 2.01 40.64
N TRP A 528 -14.53 0.70 40.50
CA TRP A 528 -13.76 -0.07 41.47
C TRP A 528 -12.40 0.58 41.71
N ASP A 529 -11.94 0.57 42.95
CA ASP A 529 -10.70 1.22 43.39
C ASP A 529 -10.54 2.71 42.99
N ASN A 530 -11.61 3.49 43.26
CA ASN A 530 -11.62 4.95 43.22
C ASN A 530 -12.04 5.54 44.57
N PRO A 531 -11.58 6.77 44.92
CA PRO A 531 -11.96 7.43 46.17
C PRO A 531 -13.37 8.05 46.19
N VAL A 532 -14.27 7.59 45.31
CA VAL A 532 -15.64 8.09 45.19
C VAL A 532 -16.44 7.80 46.45
N SER A 533 -17.23 8.78 46.92
CA SER A 533 -18.05 8.62 48.10
C SER A 533 -19.31 7.79 47.85
N ALA A 534 -19.74 7.00 48.86
CA ALA A 534 -20.98 6.25 48.78
C ALA A 534 -22.23 7.16 48.60
N GLU A 535 -22.17 8.43 49.05
CA GLU A 535 -23.25 9.39 48.86
C GLU A 535 -23.41 9.80 47.42
N GLU A 536 -22.32 10.05 46.69
CA GLU A 536 -22.35 10.39 45.25
C GLU A 536 -22.77 9.20 44.39
N VAL A 537 -22.24 8.01 44.70
CA VAL A 537 -22.67 6.78 44.02
C VAL A 537 -24.17 6.56 44.18
N LYS A 538 -24.69 6.78 45.38
CA LYS A 538 -26.12 6.61 45.65
C LYS A 538 -26.99 7.55 44.79
N LYS A 539 -26.57 8.78 44.57
CA LYS A 539 -27.32 9.72 43.68
C LYS A 539 -27.49 9.15 42.28
N LEU A 540 -26.44 8.56 41.70
CA LEU A 540 -26.50 7.90 40.37
C LEU A 540 -27.40 6.65 40.41
N GLN A 541 -27.31 5.85 41.47
CA GLN A 541 -28.16 4.68 41.63
C GLN A 541 -29.64 5.06 41.82
N ASP A 542 -29.94 6.19 42.49
CA ASP A 542 -31.29 6.70 42.72
C ASP A 542 -31.97 7.15 41.38
N VAL A 543 -31.18 7.52 40.36
CA VAL A 543 -31.68 7.82 39.01
C VAL A 543 -31.65 6.60 38.07
N GLY A 544 -31.27 5.41 38.57
CA GLY A 544 -31.36 4.13 37.83
C GLY A 544 -30.06 3.67 37.20
N ILE A 545 -28.92 4.35 37.41
CA ILE A 545 -27.62 3.94 36.86
C ILE A 545 -27.04 2.82 37.75
N ILE A 546 -26.56 1.77 37.12
CA ILE A 546 -25.85 0.68 37.79
C ILE A 546 -24.41 1.16 38.05
N VAL A 547 -23.99 1.22 39.33
CA VAL A 547 -22.64 1.64 39.69
C VAL A 547 -21.96 0.53 40.49
N ASN A 548 -20.90 -0.02 39.93
CA ASN A 548 -20.00 -0.97 40.57
C ASN A 548 -18.84 -0.19 41.21
N TYR A 549 -18.69 -0.26 42.54
CA TYR A 549 -17.65 0.45 43.26
C TYR A 549 -17.22 -0.29 44.54
N ASN A 550 -16.10 0.10 45.12
CA ASN A 550 -15.65 -0.42 46.41
C ASN A 550 -16.07 0.53 47.55
N PRO A 551 -17.12 0.21 48.36
CA PRO A 551 -17.58 1.09 49.41
C PRO A 551 -16.59 1.22 50.60
N ASN A 552 -15.54 0.38 50.62
CA ASN A 552 -14.50 0.36 51.66
C ASN A 552 -13.14 0.80 51.15
N TYR A 553 -13.12 1.52 50.03
CA TYR A 553 -11.87 2.04 49.48
C TYR A 553 -11.08 2.81 50.53
N LYS A 554 -9.84 2.44 50.74
CA LYS A 554 -8.88 3.19 51.58
C LYS A 554 -7.71 3.52 50.68
N GLU A 555 -7.44 4.81 50.58
CA GLU A 555 -6.24 5.26 49.88
C GLU A 555 -5.00 4.58 50.53
N ALA A 556 -4.14 3.97 49.70
CA ALA A 556 -2.92 3.37 50.18
C ALA A 556 -2.05 4.46 50.83
N GLU A 557 -1.67 4.28 52.10
CA GLU A 557 -0.74 5.22 52.76
C GLU A 557 0.54 5.32 51.92
N PRO A 558 1.04 6.54 51.63
CA PRO A 558 2.28 6.68 50.88
C PRO A 558 3.37 5.91 51.61
N ALA A 559 4.09 5.06 50.92
CA ALA A 559 5.20 4.30 51.46
C ALA A 559 6.22 5.27 52.08
N ALA A 560 6.47 5.11 53.38
CA ALA A 560 7.31 5.98 54.22
C ALA A 560 8.79 5.96 53.76
#